data_8b9d05c76fc827598e93352f3bd1571a
#
_entry.id   8b9d05c76fc827598e93352f3bd1571a
#
_cell.length_a   1.000
_cell.length_b   1.000
_cell.length_c   1.000
_cell.angle_alpha   90.00
_cell.angle_beta   90.00
_cell.angle_gamma   90.00
#
_symmetry.space_group_name_H-M   'P 1'
#
loop_
_entity.id
_entity.type
_entity.pdbx_description
1 polymer ?
#
loop_
_entity_poly.entity_id
_entity_poly.type
_entity_poly.pdbx_seq_one_letter_code
_entity_poly.pdbx_strand_id
1 'polypeptide(L)'
;FRWVGEAYGKKLGFLAIWVQWIESTIWYPTVLTFGAVSIAFIGMNDVHDMSLANNKYYSLVVVLIIYWLATFISMKGMSWVGKVAKVGGLVGTIIPAALLIILGIIYLATGGHSNLDFHSSFFPDLTNFDNVVLAASIFLFYAGMEMGGIHVKDVNNPSKNYPKAVFIGAAITVIIFVLGTFSLGIIIPAKDISLTQSLLVGFDNYFHYIRASWLSPIIAIALAFGV
;
A
#
# COMPACT_ATOMS: atom_id res chain seq x y z
N PHE A 1 15.92 18.65 1.83
CA PHE A 1 16.98 19.44 2.48
C PHE A 1 16.66 20.93 2.50
N ARG A 2 16.40 21.54 1.35
CA ARG A 2 16.29 22.99 1.19
C ARG A 2 15.19 23.57 2.08
N TRP A 3 13.98 23.02 2.06
CA TRP A 3 12.85 23.56 2.83
C TRP A 3 13.11 23.54 4.35
N VAL A 4 13.54 22.38 4.86
CA VAL A 4 13.87 22.24 6.30
C VAL A 4 15.12 23.06 6.63
N GLY A 5 16.11 23.08 5.73
CA GLY A 5 17.34 23.82 5.93
C GLY A 5 17.15 25.34 5.94
N GLU A 6 16.23 25.88 5.15
CA GLU A 6 15.86 27.31 5.15
C GLU A 6 15.02 27.68 6.38
N ALA A 7 14.12 26.76 6.82
CA ALA A 7 13.25 27.02 7.98
C ALA A 7 13.95 26.85 9.33
N TYR A 8 14.79 25.82 9.47
CA TYR A 8 15.33 25.39 10.78
C TYR A 8 16.86 25.28 10.83
N GLY A 9 17.54 25.66 9.75
CA GLY A 9 18.99 25.64 9.64
C GLY A 9 19.57 24.33 9.09
N LYS A 10 20.83 24.40 8.66
CA LYS A 10 21.53 23.33 7.91
C LYS A 10 21.62 22.00 8.68
N LYS A 11 21.76 22.03 10.02
CA LYS A 11 21.86 20.80 10.83
C LYS A 11 20.57 19.99 10.81
N LEU A 12 19.42 20.65 11.00
CA LEU A 12 18.11 19.99 10.91
C LEU A 12 17.74 19.61 9.48
N GLY A 13 18.14 20.39 8.49
CA GLY A 13 18.03 20.03 7.08
C GLY A 13 18.79 18.74 6.75
N PHE A 14 20.00 18.57 7.26
CA PHE A 14 20.77 17.34 7.09
C PHE A 14 20.10 16.15 7.81
N LEU A 15 19.67 16.34 9.05
CA LEU A 15 18.97 15.30 9.82
C LEU A 15 17.72 14.82 9.09
N ALA A 16 16.92 15.72 8.52
CA ALA A 16 15.73 15.37 7.77
C ALA A 16 16.03 14.45 6.57
N ILE A 17 17.08 14.76 5.79
CA ILE A 17 17.50 13.91 4.68
C ILE A 17 18.03 12.57 5.14
N TRP A 18 18.76 12.54 6.25
CA TRP A 18 19.32 11.31 6.80
C TRP A 18 18.21 10.36 7.30
N VAL A 19 17.21 10.91 8.00
CA VAL A 19 16.04 10.16 8.44
C VAL A 19 15.23 9.63 7.25
N GLN A 20 15.03 10.47 6.21
CA GLN A 20 14.36 10.06 4.98
C GLN A 20 15.11 8.93 4.26
N TRP A 21 16.45 8.97 4.27
CA TRP A 21 17.25 7.87 3.70
C TRP A 21 17.07 6.56 4.49
N ILE A 22 17.04 6.61 5.83
CA ILE A 22 16.75 5.43 6.66
C ILE A 22 15.35 4.89 6.35
N GLU A 23 14.35 5.76 6.31
CA GLU A 23 12.96 5.41 5.99
C GLU A 23 12.87 4.71 4.64
N SER A 24 13.49 5.26 3.61
CA SER A 24 13.51 4.67 2.27
C SER A 24 14.17 3.29 2.24
N THR A 25 15.23 3.08 3.05
CA THR A 25 15.93 1.80 3.15
C THR A 25 15.04 0.69 3.72
N ILE A 26 14.07 1.03 4.56
CA ILE A 26 13.10 0.10 5.14
C ILE A 26 11.88 -0.05 4.21
N TRP A 27 11.41 1.05 3.64
CA TRP A 27 10.22 1.12 2.80
C TRP A 27 10.33 0.24 1.54
N TYR A 28 11.41 0.40 0.75
CA TYR A 28 11.55 -0.35 -0.50
C TYR A 28 11.48 -1.88 -0.34
N PRO A 29 12.25 -2.51 0.57
CA PRO A 29 12.12 -3.95 0.79
C PRO A 29 10.71 -4.37 1.20
N THR A 30 10.03 -3.58 2.03
CA THR A 30 8.66 -3.88 2.50
C THR A 30 7.67 -3.90 1.34
N VAL A 31 7.67 -2.86 0.51
CA VAL A 31 6.77 -2.76 -0.65
C VAL A 31 7.07 -3.84 -1.68
N LEU A 32 8.34 -4.07 -2.00
CA LEU A 32 8.73 -5.12 -2.95
C LEU A 32 8.41 -6.54 -2.43
N THR A 33 8.45 -6.75 -1.11
CA THR A 33 8.01 -8.02 -0.51
C THR A 33 6.52 -8.25 -0.71
N PHE A 34 5.69 -7.19 -0.59
CA PHE A 34 4.27 -7.30 -0.93
C PHE A 34 4.06 -7.68 -2.40
N GLY A 35 4.85 -7.13 -3.32
CA GLY A 35 4.87 -7.54 -4.73
C GLY A 35 5.21 -9.02 -4.91
N ALA A 36 6.22 -9.53 -4.20
CA ALA A 36 6.59 -10.93 -4.23
C ALA A 36 5.49 -11.84 -3.69
N VAL A 37 4.84 -11.45 -2.59
CA VAL A 37 3.68 -12.17 -2.04
C VAL A 37 2.52 -12.17 -3.03
N SER A 38 2.22 -11.04 -3.67
CA SER A 38 1.16 -10.94 -4.69
C SER A 38 1.42 -11.87 -5.87
N ILE A 39 2.67 -11.98 -6.33
CA ILE A 39 3.06 -12.92 -7.40
C ILE A 39 2.88 -14.37 -6.94
N ALA A 40 3.20 -14.70 -5.69
CA ALA A 40 2.98 -16.04 -5.15
C ALA A 40 1.49 -16.44 -5.21
N PHE A 41 0.59 -15.51 -4.92
CA PHE A 41 -0.86 -15.75 -4.97
C PHE A 41 -1.40 -16.05 -6.39
N ILE A 42 -0.72 -15.65 -7.45
CA ILE A 42 -1.14 -15.95 -8.83
C ILE A 42 -1.12 -17.44 -9.12
N GLY A 43 -0.15 -18.16 -8.56
CA GLY A 43 0.06 -19.60 -8.78
C GLY A 43 -0.58 -20.51 -7.73
N MET A 44 -1.25 -19.97 -6.71
CA MET A 44 -1.88 -20.76 -5.67
C MET A 44 -3.21 -21.36 -6.12
N ASN A 45 -3.33 -22.68 -5.97
CA ASN A 45 -4.60 -23.38 -6.18
C ASN A 45 -5.51 -23.30 -4.94
N ASP A 46 -4.93 -23.04 -3.77
CA ASP A 46 -5.59 -22.86 -2.50
C ASP A 46 -4.93 -21.71 -1.74
N VAL A 47 -5.73 -20.73 -1.34
CA VAL A 47 -5.29 -19.53 -0.59
C VAL A 47 -4.68 -19.90 0.79
N HIS A 48 -5.03 -21.07 1.32
CA HIS A 48 -4.45 -21.55 2.57
C HIS A 48 -3.02 -22.10 2.42
N ASP A 49 -2.55 -22.39 1.22
CA ASP A 49 -1.15 -22.75 0.99
C ASP A 49 -0.26 -21.53 0.85
N MET A 50 0.08 -20.93 1.99
CA MET A 50 0.98 -19.78 2.08
C MET A 50 2.47 -20.17 2.06
N SER A 51 2.81 -21.41 1.78
CA SER A 51 4.18 -21.94 1.86
C SER A 51 5.15 -21.16 0.99
N LEU A 52 4.75 -20.83 -0.24
CA LEU A 52 5.57 -20.06 -1.17
C LEU A 52 5.70 -18.59 -0.73
N ALA A 53 4.60 -17.96 -0.35
CA ALA A 53 4.58 -16.57 0.11
C ALA A 53 5.43 -16.37 1.38
N ASN A 54 5.52 -17.39 2.24
CA ASN A 54 6.33 -17.38 3.46
C ASN A 54 7.79 -17.81 3.23
N ASN A 55 8.14 -18.25 2.02
CA ASN A 55 9.50 -18.69 1.71
C ASN A 55 10.42 -17.49 1.50
N LYS A 56 11.37 -17.30 2.44
CA LYS A 56 12.34 -16.19 2.41
C LYS A 56 13.24 -16.16 1.16
N TYR A 57 13.60 -17.32 0.62
CA TYR A 57 14.45 -17.40 -0.58
C TYR A 57 13.69 -17.02 -1.84
N TYR A 58 12.44 -17.47 -1.96
CA TYR A 58 11.54 -17.04 -3.01
C TYR A 58 11.35 -15.52 -2.97
N SER A 59 10.97 -14.98 -1.81
CA SER A 59 10.76 -13.53 -1.64
C SER A 59 12.03 -12.74 -2.00
N LEU A 60 13.20 -13.17 -1.55
CA LEU A 60 14.48 -12.51 -1.87
C LEU A 60 14.74 -12.46 -3.37
N VAL A 61 14.57 -13.58 -4.07
CA VAL A 61 14.83 -13.65 -5.52
C VAL A 61 13.85 -12.77 -6.28
N VAL A 62 12.56 -12.83 -5.95
CA VAL A 62 11.53 -12.03 -6.62
C VAL A 62 11.72 -10.55 -6.35
N VAL A 63 12.00 -10.14 -5.11
CA VAL A 63 12.31 -8.76 -4.75
C VAL A 63 13.48 -8.22 -5.56
N LEU A 64 14.57 -8.98 -5.69
CA LEU A 64 15.72 -8.58 -6.50
C LEU A 64 15.36 -8.43 -7.98
N ILE A 65 14.54 -9.33 -8.53
CA ILE A 65 14.08 -9.24 -9.92
C ILE A 65 13.25 -7.96 -10.12
N ILE A 66 12.26 -7.68 -9.26
CA ILE A 66 11.41 -6.49 -9.35
C ILE A 66 12.27 -5.23 -9.22
N TYR A 67 13.18 -5.19 -8.25
CA TYR A 67 14.07 -4.06 -8.02
C TYR A 67 14.91 -3.73 -9.27
N TRP A 68 15.54 -4.74 -9.88
CA TRP A 68 16.34 -4.54 -11.10
C TRP A 68 15.49 -4.16 -12.30
N LEU A 69 14.28 -4.73 -12.46
CA LEU A 69 13.35 -4.31 -13.51
C LEU A 69 12.95 -2.86 -13.36
N ALA A 70 12.58 -2.42 -12.15
CA ALA A 70 12.26 -1.01 -11.87
C ALA A 70 13.46 -0.11 -12.14
N THR A 71 14.68 -0.53 -11.77
CA THR A 71 15.92 0.20 -12.05
C THR A 71 16.14 0.36 -13.56
N PHE A 72 16.01 -0.70 -14.35
CA PHE A 72 16.15 -0.64 -15.81
C PHE A 72 15.08 0.27 -16.47
N ILE A 73 13.84 0.23 -15.96
CA ILE A 73 12.79 1.14 -16.43
C ILE A 73 13.17 2.60 -16.11
N SER A 74 13.66 2.84 -14.91
CA SER A 74 14.11 4.17 -14.47
C SER A 74 15.24 4.73 -15.34
N MET A 75 16.16 3.89 -15.78
CA MET A 75 17.24 4.28 -16.70
C MET A 75 16.74 4.74 -18.08
N LYS A 76 15.52 4.37 -18.48
CA LYS A 76 14.89 4.87 -19.72
C LYS A 76 14.37 6.30 -19.62
N GLY A 77 14.43 6.89 -18.45
CA GLY A 77 14.08 8.29 -18.18
C GLY A 77 12.64 8.52 -17.70
N MET A 78 12.39 9.74 -17.24
CA MET A 78 11.15 10.13 -16.54
C MET A 78 9.86 9.89 -17.33
N SER A 79 9.90 9.96 -18.66
CA SER A 79 8.71 9.69 -19.48
C SER A 79 8.22 8.24 -19.33
N TRP A 80 9.13 7.28 -19.24
CA TRP A 80 8.80 5.88 -19.01
C TRP A 80 8.35 5.62 -17.58
N VAL A 81 9.07 6.18 -16.60
CA VAL A 81 8.69 6.09 -15.18
C VAL A 81 7.28 6.64 -14.98
N GLY A 82 6.96 7.80 -15.53
CA GLY A 82 5.63 8.40 -15.39
C GLY A 82 4.52 7.57 -16.04
N LYS A 83 4.78 6.91 -17.16
CA LYS A 83 3.80 6.00 -17.79
C LYS A 83 3.54 4.77 -16.92
N VAL A 84 4.60 4.12 -16.44
CA VAL A 84 4.49 2.93 -15.58
C VAL A 84 3.81 3.30 -14.26
N ALA A 85 4.23 4.38 -13.60
CA ALA A 85 3.62 4.84 -12.36
C ALA A 85 2.14 5.20 -12.52
N LYS A 86 1.75 5.85 -13.64
CA LYS A 86 0.33 6.15 -13.93
C LYS A 86 -0.50 4.88 -14.07
N VAL A 87 -0.02 3.90 -14.83
CA VAL A 87 -0.76 2.65 -15.05
C VAL A 87 -0.76 1.79 -13.79
N GLY A 88 0.39 1.65 -13.12
CA GLY A 88 0.53 0.92 -11.85
C GLY A 88 -0.35 1.52 -10.76
N GLY A 89 -0.32 2.83 -10.56
CA GLY A 89 -1.16 3.51 -9.58
C GLY A 89 -2.66 3.36 -9.85
N LEU A 90 -3.08 3.41 -11.14
CA LEU A 90 -4.49 3.22 -11.47
C LEU A 90 -4.92 1.76 -11.34
N VAL A 91 -4.22 0.85 -12.00
CA VAL A 91 -4.60 -0.57 -12.10
C VAL A 91 -4.24 -1.35 -10.82
N GLY A 92 -3.10 -1.03 -10.21
CA GLY A 92 -2.60 -1.76 -9.04
C GLY A 92 -3.00 -1.16 -7.69
N THR A 93 -3.49 0.09 -7.65
CA THR A 93 -3.86 0.72 -6.37
C THR A 93 -5.29 1.22 -6.37
N ILE A 94 -5.66 2.16 -7.26
CA ILE A 94 -6.98 2.82 -7.20
C ILE A 94 -8.11 1.86 -7.52
N ILE A 95 -8.00 1.08 -8.60
CA ILE A 95 -9.05 0.12 -9.00
C ILE A 95 -9.19 -0.99 -7.94
N PRO A 96 -8.14 -1.68 -7.47
CA PRO A 96 -8.28 -2.66 -6.41
C PRO A 96 -8.85 -2.07 -5.12
N ALA A 97 -8.41 -0.89 -4.70
CA ALA A 97 -8.94 -0.26 -3.49
C ALA A 97 -10.44 0.06 -3.61
N ALA A 98 -10.87 0.63 -4.73
CA ALA A 98 -12.29 0.88 -4.98
C ALA A 98 -13.10 -0.43 -5.02
N LEU A 99 -12.57 -1.47 -5.67
CA LEU A 99 -13.19 -2.79 -5.73
C LEU A 99 -13.34 -3.40 -4.33
N LEU A 100 -12.30 -3.34 -3.49
CA LEU A 100 -12.34 -3.84 -2.12
C LEU A 100 -13.45 -3.16 -1.30
N ILE A 101 -13.55 -1.82 -1.40
CA ILE A 101 -14.57 -1.05 -0.71
C ILE A 101 -15.98 -1.44 -1.20
N ILE A 102 -16.16 -1.56 -2.52
CA ILE A 102 -17.44 -1.97 -3.12
C ILE A 102 -17.82 -3.37 -2.66
N LEU A 103 -16.89 -4.32 -2.66
CA LEU A 103 -17.13 -5.69 -2.19
C LEU A 103 -17.52 -5.72 -0.71
N GLY A 104 -16.88 -4.91 0.15
CA GLY A 104 -17.26 -4.75 1.55
C GLY A 104 -18.70 -4.25 1.71
N ILE A 105 -19.10 -3.25 0.92
CA ILE A 105 -20.47 -2.73 0.92
C ILE A 105 -21.47 -3.80 0.44
N ILE A 106 -21.18 -4.51 -0.65
CA ILE A 106 -22.04 -5.58 -1.17
C ILE A 106 -22.20 -6.68 -0.13
N TYR A 107 -21.09 -7.11 0.49
CA TYR A 107 -21.09 -8.15 1.52
C TYR A 107 -22.04 -7.79 2.68
N LEU A 108 -21.96 -6.58 3.22
CA LEU A 108 -22.85 -6.11 4.28
C LEU A 108 -24.30 -5.98 3.81
N ALA A 109 -24.52 -5.44 2.60
CA ALA A 109 -25.86 -5.26 2.05
C ALA A 109 -26.59 -6.58 1.78
N THR A 110 -25.83 -7.66 1.53
CA THR A 110 -26.38 -9.02 1.30
C THR A 110 -26.49 -9.85 2.58
N GLY A 111 -26.27 -9.24 3.75
CA GLY A 111 -26.43 -9.91 5.06
C GLY A 111 -25.20 -10.65 5.54
N GLY A 112 -24.00 -10.34 5.01
CA GLY A 112 -22.74 -10.88 5.49
C GLY A 112 -22.45 -10.46 6.94
N HIS A 113 -21.89 -11.36 7.72
CA HIS A 113 -21.56 -11.10 9.13
C HIS A 113 -20.25 -10.32 9.25
N SER A 114 -20.29 -9.14 9.90
CA SER A 114 -19.11 -8.35 10.16
C SER A 114 -18.29 -8.91 11.34
N ASN A 115 -16.97 -9.03 11.13
CA ASN A 115 -16.02 -9.39 12.18
C ASN A 115 -15.54 -8.17 12.99
N LEU A 116 -16.00 -6.95 12.66
CA LEU A 116 -15.65 -5.76 13.42
C LEU A 116 -16.37 -5.78 14.78
N ASP A 117 -15.60 -5.66 15.84
CA ASP A 117 -16.11 -5.48 17.20
C ASP A 117 -16.11 -3.98 17.55
N PHE A 118 -17.30 -3.36 17.54
CA PHE A 118 -17.48 -1.97 17.93
C PHE A 118 -17.65 -1.77 19.46
N HIS A 119 -17.62 -2.86 20.24
CA HIS A 119 -17.70 -2.79 21.70
C HIS A 119 -16.31 -2.67 22.34
N SER A 120 -15.26 -3.01 21.62
CA SER A 120 -13.88 -2.79 22.05
C SER A 120 -13.51 -1.32 22.02
N SER A 121 -12.50 -0.92 22.81
CA SER A 121 -12.02 0.46 22.84
C SER A 121 -11.59 0.93 21.43
N PHE A 122 -12.14 2.04 20.98
CA PHE A 122 -11.77 2.64 19.69
C PHE A 122 -10.34 3.19 19.68
N PHE A 123 -9.81 3.49 20.85
CA PHE A 123 -8.43 3.95 20.99
C PHE A 123 -7.53 2.80 21.43
N PRO A 124 -6.38 2.60 20.76
CA PRO A 124 -5.42 1.58 21.16
C PRO A 124 -4.84 1.92 22.55
N ASP A 125 -4.58 0.89 23.33
CA ASP A 125 -3.86 1.03 24.58
C ASP A 125 -2.39 1.33 24.28
N LEU A 126 -2.01 2.61 24.37
CA LEU A 126 -0.66 3.09 24.11
C LEU A 126 0.34 2.80 25.26
N THR A 127 -0.09 2.13 26.33
CA THR A 127 0.83 1.64 27.35
C THR A 127 1.58 0.39 26.89
N ASN A 128 1.03 -0.31 25.91
CA ASN A 128 1.69 -1.45 25.25
C ASN A 128 2.57 -0.96 24.10
N PHE A 129 3.88 -1.30 24.15
CA PHE A 129 4.84 -0.91 23.12
C PHE A 129 4.48 -1.39 21.71
N ASP A 130 3.91 -2.60 21.58
CA ASP A 130 3.48 -3.12 20.28
C ASP A 130 2.38 -2.26 19.66
N ASN A 131 1.44 -1.77 20.46
CA ASN A 131 0.41 -0.84 19.99
C ASN A 131 0.98 0.52 19.57
N VAL A 132 2.04 1.00 20.26
CA VAL A 132 2.75 2.22 19.85
C VAL A 132 3.44 2.02 18.51
N VAL A 133 4.08 0.85 18.29
CA VAL A 133 4.71 0.50 17.01
C VAL A 133 3.67 0.43 15.88
N LEU A 134 2.50 -0.18 16.12
CA LEU A 134 1.39 -0.23 15.16
C LEU A 134 0.88 1.18 14.86
N ALA A 135 0.64 2.01 15.87
CA ALA A 135 0.22 3.39 15.68
C ALA A 135 1.25 4.21 14.88
N ALA A 136 2.54 4.06 15.18
CA ALA A 136 3.61 4.69 14.41
C ALA A 136 3.64 4.21 12.95
N SER A 137 3.36 2.93 12.70
CA SER A 137 3.29 2.35 11.35
C SER A 137 2.18 2.97 10.50
N ILE A 138 1.08 3.43 11.12
CA ILE A 138 -0.01 4.11 10.41
C ILE A 138 0.48 5.41 9.76
N PHE A 139 1.38 6.16 10.40
CA PHE A 139 1.95 7.37 9.80
C PHE A 139 2.72 7.07 8.52
N LEU A 140 3.32 5.90 8.40
CA LEU A 140 4.05 5.47 7.21
C LEU A 140 3.13 5.35 5.97
N PHE A 141 1.84 5.01 6.15
CA PHE A 141 0.89 4.95 5.05
C PHE A 141 0.59 6.30 4.41
N TYR A 142 0.85 7.39 5.12
CA TYR A 142 0.65 8.76 4.63
C TYR A 142 1.95 9.43 4.21
N ALA A 143 3.10 8.77 4.35
CA ALA A 143 4.38 9.23 3.85
C ALA A 143 4.44 9.17 2.32
N GLY A 144 5.38 9.88 1.70
CA GLY A 144 5.62 9.86 0.27
C GLY A 144 5.00 11.01 -0.51
N MET A 145 4.07 11.78 0.05
CA MET A 145 3.49 12.95 -0.63
C MET A 145 4.54 14.04 -0.91
N GLU A 146 5.58 14.11 -0.07
CA GLU A 146 6.72 15.01 -0.23
C GLU A 146 7.56 14.70 -1.47
N MET A 147 7.54 13.45 -1.96
CA MET A 147 8.26 13.03 -3.16
C MET A 147 7.78 13.76 -4.40
N GLY A 148 6.49 14.12 -4.45
CA GLY A 148 5.95 14.97 -5.51
C GLY A 148 6.60 16.36 -5.58
N GLY A 149 7.17 16.86 -4.48
CA GLY A 149 7.87 18.14 -4.40
C GLY A 149 9.15 18.23 -5.25
N ILE A 150 9.78 17.09 -5.55
CA ILE A 150 10.97 17.02 -6.41
C ILE A 150 10.61 17.47 -7.84
N HIS A 151 9.41 17.19 -8.30
CA HIS A 151 8.92 17.45 -9.65
C HIS A 151 8.07 18.72 -9.76
N VAL A 152 8.00 19.54 -8.71
CA VAL A 152 7.15 20.75 -8.69
C VAL A 152 7.45 21.72 -9.85
N LYS A 153 8.71 21.76 -10.34
CA LYS A 153 9.12 22.62 -11.46
C LYS A 153 8.57 22.15 -12.81
N ASP A 154 8.22 20.89 -12.94
CA ASP A 154 7.69 20.31 -14.17
C ASP A 154 6.15 20.43 -14.25
N VAL A 155 5.53 21.00 -13.20
CA VAL A 155 4.07 21.20 -13.13
C VAL A 155 3.70 22.53 -13.76
N ASN A 156 2.70 22.54 -14.65
CA ASN A 156 2.12 23.77 -15.18
C ASN A 156 1.43 24.56 -14.06
N ASN A 157 1.76 25.85 -13.91
CA ASN A 157 1.27 26.73 -12.83
C ASN A 157 1.42 26.08 -11.44
N PRO A 158 2.67 25.80 -10.99
CA PRO A 158 2.93 24.99 -9.82
C PRO A 158 2.32 25.57 -8.53
N SER A 159 2.29 26.89 -8.39
CA SER A 159 1.70 27.57 -7.22
C SER A 159 0.21 27.28 -7.02
N LYS A 160 -0.53 26.95 -8.08
CA LYS A 160 -1.96 26.64 -8.04
C LYS A 160 -2.21 25.15 -8.12
N ASN A 161 -1.56 24.47 -9.05
CA ASN A 161 -1.88 23.06 -9.37
C ASN A 161 -1.21 22.06 -8.40
N TYR A 162 -0.02 22.36 -7.91
CA TYR A 162 0.68 21.47 -7.00
C TYR A 162 -0.05 21.33 -5.63
N PRO A 163 -0.40 22.41 -4.91
CA PRO A 163 -1.17 22.29 -3.69
C PRO A 163 -2.50 21.56 -3.88
N LYS A 164 -3.22 21.86 -4.98
CA LYS A 164 -4.48 21.18 -5.30
C LYS A 164 -4.29 19.67 -5.50
N ALA A 165 -3.25 19.27 -6.21
CA ALA A 165 -2.92 17.85 -6.43
C ALA A 165 -2.58 17.15 -5.13
N VAL A 166 -1.81 17.78 -4.23
CA VAL A 166 -1.47 17.23 -2.91
C VAL A 166 -2.72 17.05 -2.04
N PHE A 167 -3.61 18.05 -1.96
CA PHE A 167 -4.84 17.93 -1.20
C PHE A 167 -5.77 16.85 -1.74
N ILE A 168 -5.94 16.74 -3.06
CA ILE A 168 -6.74 15.68 -3.67
C ILE A 168 -6.11 14.32 -3.40
N GLY A 169 -4.79 14.19 -3.58
CA GLY A 169 -4.06 12.96 -3.28
C GLY A 169 -4.22 12.54 -1.83
N ALA A 170 -4.06 13.48 -0.88
CA ALA A 170 -4.26 13.22 0.54
C ALA A 170 -5.69 12.73 0.84
N ALA A 171 -6.71 13.39 0.28
CA ALA A 171 -8.10 12.99 0.48
C ALA A 171 -8.37 11.57 -0.06
N ILE A 172 -7.88 11.26 -1.26
CA ILE A 172 -8.00 9.92 -1.86
C ILE A 172 -7.30 8.88 -0.99
N THR A 173 -6.08 9.16 -0.52
CA THR A 173 -5.30 8.28 0.34
C THR A 173 -6.06 7.98 1.64
N VAL A 174 -6.57 9.00 2.33
CA VAL A 174 -7.36 8.81 3.56
C VAL A 174 -8.59 7.94 3.30
N ILE A 175 -9.33 8.22 2.23
CA ILE A 175 -10.52 7.44 1.87
C ILE A 175 -10.17 5.97 1.64
N ILE A 176 -9.13 5.71 0.85
CA ILE A 176 -8.68 4.35 0.51
C ILE A 176 -8.24 3.61 1.79
N PHE A 177 -7.40 4.23 2.62
CA PHE A 177 -6.91 3.55 3.81
C PHE A 177 -8.01 3.32 4.85
N VAL A 178 -8.83 4.30 5.14
CA VAL A 178 -9.91 4.16 6.13
C VAL A 178 -10.94 3.13 5.65
N LEU A 179 -11.54 3.33 4.47
CA LEU A 179 -12.58 2.43 3.98
C LEU A 179 -12.03 1.06 3.58
N GLY A 180 -10.82 0.99 3.04
CA GLY A 180 -10.14 -0.28 2.73
C GLY A 180 -9.87 -1.11 3.99
N THR A 181 -9.37 -0.48 5.06
CA THR A 181 -9.14 -1.16 6.34
C THR A 181 -10.45 -1.64 6.96
N PHE A 182 -11.51 -0.83 6.94
CA PHE A 182 -12.84 -1.26 7.37
C PHE A 182 -13.32 -2.47 6.56
N SER A 183 -13.18 -2.44 5.23
CA SER A 183 -13.58 -3.56 4.36
C SER A 183 -12.82 -4.84 4.70
N LEU A 184 -11.52 -4.77 4.98
CA LEU A 184 -10.75 -5.94 5.43
C LEU A 184 -11.21 -6.45 6.80
N GLY A 185 -11.43 -5.56 7.77
CA GLY A 185 -11.89 -5.91 9.10
C GLY A 185 -13.31 -6.51 9.13
N ILE A 186 -14.14 -6.21 8.13
CA ILE A 186 -15.45 -6.84 7.96
C ILE A 186 -15.32 -8.33 7.64
N ILE A 187 -14.42 -8.70 6.71
CA ILE A 187 -14.33 -10.06 6.17
C ILE A 187 -13.30 -10.94 6.89
N ILE A 188 -12.24 -10.35 7.47
CA ILE A 188 -11.16 -11.08 8.13
C ILE A 188 -11.25 -10.90 9.64
N PRO A 189 -11.32 -12.00 10.43
CA PRO A 189 -11.23 -11.92 11.88
C PRO A 189 -9.91 -11.31 12.35
N ALA A 190 -9.93 -10.49 13.41
CA ALA A 190 -8.76 -9.76 13.89
C ALA A 190 -7.54 -10.67 14.20
N LYS A 191 -7.77 -11.89 14.68
CA LYS A 191 -6.73 -12.89 14.98
C LYS A 191 -5.99 -13.40 13.73
N ASP A 192 -6.62 -13.32 12.55
CA ASP A 192 -6.11 -13.87 11.29
C ASP A 192 -5.50 -12.79 10.40
N ILE A 193 -5.40 -11.54 10.89
CA ILE A 193 -4.82 -10.42 10.14
C ILE A 193 -3.30 -10.59 10.03
N SER A 194 -2.82 -10.66 8.78
CA SER A 194 -1.41 -10.65 8.41
C SER A 194 -1.07 -9.33 7.71
N LEU A 195 0.01 -8.66 8.12
CA LEU A 195 0.44 -7.38 7.54
C LEU A 195 0.82 -7.48 6.05
N THR A 196 1.20 -8.65 5.57
CA THR A 196 1.65 -8.86 4.19
C THR A 196 0.64 -9.55 3.28
N GLN A 197 -0.33 -10.27 3.84
CA GLN A 197 -1.19 -11.18 3.09
C GLN A 197 -2.68 -10.81 3.17
N SER A 198 -3.10 -10.08 4.20
CA SER A 198 -4.53 -9.80 4.46
C SER A 198 -5.26 -9.16 3.29
N LEU A 199 -4.58 -8.31 2.51
CA LEU A 199 -5.22 -7.70 1.35
C LEU A 199 -5.63 -8.75 0.31
N LEU A 200 -4.76 -9.70 0.01
CA LEU A 200 -5.02 -10.78 -0.95
C LEU A 200 -6.06 -11.78 -0.41
N VAL A 201 -5.91 -12.17 0.86
CA VAL A 201 -6.89 -13.04 1.55
C VAL A 201 -8.27 -12.39 1.63
N GLY A 202 -8.33 -11.08 1.88
CA GLY A 202 -9.59 -10.33 1.91
C GLY A 202 -10.29 -10.35 0.55
N PHE A 203 -9.56 -10.13 -0.54
CA PHE A 203 -10.11 -10.25 -1.88
C PHE A 203 -10.61 -11.66 -2.18
N ASP A 204 -9.82 -12.68 -1.84
CA ASP A 204 -10.21 -14.06 -2.08
C ASP A 204 -11.48 -14.45 -1.32
N ASN A 205 -11.59 -14.07 -0.05
CA ASN A 205 -12.78 -14.29 0.76
C ASN A 205 -14.02 -13.60 0.14
N TYR A 206 -13.89 -12.37 -0.34
CA TYR A 206 -14.97 -11.67 -1.03
C TYR A 206 -15.36 -12.34 -2.33
N PHE A 207 -14.38 -12.74 -3.15
CA PHE A 207 -14.64 -13.41 -4.41
C PHE A 207 -15.25 -14.79 -4.21
N HIS A 208 -14.84 -15.51 -3.18
CA HIS A 208 -15.48 -16.76 -2.78
C HIS A 208 -16.95 -16.54 -2.41
N TYR A 209 -17.23 -15.51 -1.61
CA TYR A 209 -18.59 -15.16 -1.19
C TYR A 209 -19.51 -14.87 -2.39
N ILE A 210 -19.04 -14.12 -3.39
CA ILE A 210 -19.82 -13.81 -4.60
C ILE A 210 -19.69 -14.89 -5.69
N ARG A 211 -19.05 -16.04 -5.41
CA ARG A 211 -18.78 -17.15 -6.34
C ARG A 211 -17.96 -16.75 -7.58
N ALA A 212 -17.03 -15.85 -7.42
CA ALA A 212 -16.16 -15.32 -8.47
C ALA A 212 -14.66 -15.54 -8.15
N SER A 213 -14.28 -16.65 -7.50
CA SER A 213 -12.90 -16.93 -7.07
C SER A 213 -11.87 -16.91 -8.21
N TRP A 214 -12.30 -17.06 -9.47
CA TRP A 214 -11.44 -16.92 -10.65
C TRP A 214 -10.85 -15.49 -10.81
N LEU A 215 -11.39 -14.48 -10.11
CA LEU A 215 -10.86 -13.12 -10.08
C LEU A 215 -9.63 -12.97 -9.15
N SER A 216 -9.41 -13.89 -8.21
CA SER A 216 -8.30 -13.80 -7.24
C SER A 216 -6.93 -13.69 -7.93
N PRO A 217 -6.55 -14.51 -8.92
CA PRO A 217 -5.28 -14.34 -9.61
C PRO A 217 -5.20 -13.04 -10.42
N ILE A 218 -6.32 -12.54 -10.95
CA ILE A 218 -6.35 -11.29 -11.72
C ILE A 218 -6.03 -10.11 -10.81
N ILE A 219 -6.64 -10.05 -9.63
CA ILE A 219 -6.37 -8.98 -8.66
C ILE A 219 -4.95 -9.09 -8.11
N ALA A 220 -4.44 -10.29 -7.90
CA ALA A 220 -3.06 -10.50 -7.47
C ALA A 220 -2.05 -9.97 -8.51
N ILE A 221 -2.29 -10.18 -9.81
CA ILE A 221 -1.49 -9.59 -10.90
C ILE A 221 -1.58 -8.06 -10.85
N ALA A 222 -2.78 -7.51 -10.70
CA ALA A 222 -2.97 -6.06 -10.64
C ALA A 222 -2.22 -5.44 -9.46
N LEU A 223 -2.31 -6.04 -8.27
CA LEU A 223 -1.61 -5.60 -7.06
C LEU A 223 -0.09 -5.73 -7.22
N ALA A 224 0.41 -6.84 -7.77
CA ALA A 224 1.84 -7.02 -8.06
C ALA A 224 2.39 -5.97 -9.03
N PHE A 225 1.57 -5.54 -9.99
CA PHE A 225 1.95 -4.48 -10.94
C PHE A 225 1.89 -3.08 -10.33
N GLY A 226 1.14 -2.90 -9.25
CA GLY A 226 1.01 -1.62 -8.52
C GLY A 226 2.17 -1.29 -7.60
N VAL A 227 3.02 -2.27 -7.33
CA VAL A 227 4.23 -2.15 -6.50
C VAL A 227 5.38 -1.52 -7.30
#